data_70f1c3500b6642b155787eb68f40e95a
#
_entry.id   70f1c3500b6642b155787eb68f40e95a
#
_cell.length_a   1.000
_cell.length_b   1.000
_cell.length_c   1.000
_cell.angle_alpha   90.00
_cell.angle_beta   90.00
_cell.angle_gamma   90.00
#
_symmetry.space_group_name_H-M   'P 1'
#
loop_
_entity.id
_entity.type
_entity.pdbx_description
1 polymer ?
#
loop_
_entity_poly.entity_id
_entity_poly.type
_entity_poly.pdbx_seq_one_letter_code
_entity_poly.pdbx_strand_id
1 'polypeptide(L)' 'MNEDRRIPETEYAADLAKGLAELSTAIKASGLTIAAIARGTRCHWETVYHAANGVPVRFDSARRIMYYLKSIGI' A
#
# COMPACT_ATOMS: atom_id res chain seq x y z
N MET A 1 -0.21 -6.99 30.60
CA MET A 1 -0.80 -6.08 29.62
C MET A 1 0.12 -5.88 28.44
N ASN A 2 -0.48 -5.57 27.33
CA ASN A 2 0.30 -5.44 26.10
C ASN A 2 0.43 -4.01 25.61
N GLU A 3 -0.11 -3.08 26.33
CA GLU A 3 -0.09 -1.70 25.89
C GLU A 3 1.30 -1.17 25.69
N ASP A 4 2.18 -1.54 26.60
CA ASP A 4 3.55 -1.04 26.55
C ASP A 4 4.34 -1.62 25.40
N ARG A 5 3.81 -2.66 24.75
CA ARG A 5 4.48 -3.25 23.60
C ARG A 5 3.84 -2.82 22.30
N ARG A 6 2.81 -2.01 22.37
CA ARG A 6 2.14 -1.54 21.18
C ARG A 6 2.63 -0.17 20.81
N ILE A 7 2.68 0.07 19.51
CA ILE A 7 2.97 1.39 19.02
C ILE A 7 1.80 2.30 19.41
N PRO A 8 2.07 3.49 19.94
CA PRO A 8 1.00 4.41 20.26
C PRO A 8 0.08 4.61 19.07
N GLU A 9 -1.19 4.64 19.33
CA GLU A 9 -2.18 4.70 18.27
C GLU A 9 -1.99 5.88 17.35
N THR A 10 -1.70 7.05 17.92
CA THR A 10 -1.50 8.25 17.10
C THR A 10 -0.28 8.11 16.21
N GLU A 11 0.79 7.53 16.75
CA GLU A 11 2.02 7.34 16.00
C GLU A 11 1.82 6.34 14.88
N TYR A 12 1.14 5.25 15.21
CA TYR A 12 0.88 4.21 14.23
C TYR A 12 -0.01 4.75 13.11
N ALA A 13 -1.03 5.50 13.47
CA ALA A 13 -1.95 6.05 12.50
C ALA A 13 -1.25 7.03 11.55
N ALA A 14 -0.34 7.83 12.09
CA ALA A 14 0.40 8.78 11.27
C ALA A 14 1.29 8.07 10.27
N ASP A 15 2.00 7.02 10.72
CA ASP A 15 2.86 6.24 9.84
C ASP A 15 2.06 5.53 8.77
N LEU A 16 0.91 4.98 9.17
CA LEU A 16 0.06 4.28 8.23
C LEU A 16 -0.48 5.24 7.16
N ALA A 17 -0.93 6.40 7.59
CA ALA A 17 -1.47 7.38 6.67
C ALA A 17 -0.41 7.84 5.67
N LYS A 18 0.81 8.05 6.14
CA LYS A 18 1.91 8.46 5.28
C LYS A 18 2.22 7.38 4.25
N GLY A 19 2.28 6.13 4.70
CA GLY A 19 2.55 5.02 3.81
C GLY A 19 1.48 4.84 2.76
N LEU A 20 0.23 5.03 3.14
CA LEU A 20 -0.88 4.92 2.20
C LEU A 20 -0.84 6.03 1.16
N ALA A 21 -0.50 7.23 1.57
CA ALA A 21 -0.41 8.34 0.64
C ALA A 21 0.71 8.11 -0.38
N GLU A 22 1.84 7.60 0.08
CA GLU A 22 2.95 7.29 -0.80
C GLU A 22 2.58 6.19 -1.79
N LEU A 23 1.90 5.16 -1.29
CA LEU A 23 1.50 4.05 -2.13
C LEU A 23 0.52 4.50 -3.21
N SER A 24 -0.46 5.28 -2.81
CA SER A 24 -1.44 5.81 -3.76
C SER A 24 -0.76 6.64 -4.84
N THR A 25 0.17 7.50 -4.44
CA THR A 25 0.91 8.34 -5.37
C THR A 25 1.73 7.48 -6.33
N ALA A 26 2.40 6.46 -5.80
CA ALA A 26 3.23 5.58 -6.62
C ALA A 26 2.40 4.83 -7.65
N ILE A 27 1.23 4.36 -7.26
CA ILE A 27 0.36 3.64 -8.19
C ILE A 27 -0.08 4.58 -9.32
N LYS A 28 -0.49 5.77 -8.98
CA LYS A 28 -0.94 6.73 -9.98
C LYS A 28 0.19 7.16 -10.90
N ALA A 29 1.37 7.35 -10.33
CA ALA A 29 2.53 7.78 -11.11
C ALA A 29 3.03 6.68 -12.05
N SER A 30 2.72 5.43 -11.75
CA SER A 30 3.20 4.31 -12.56
C SER A 30 2.58 4.28 -13.95
N GLY A 31 1.39 4.83 -14.10
CA GLY A 31 0.68 4.76 -15.35
C GLY A 31 0.09 3.39 -15.66
N LEU A 32 0.24 2.44 -14.74
CA LEU A 32 -0.29 1.09 -14.92
C LEU A 32 -1.75 1.02 -14.51
N THR A 33 -2.47 0.10 -15.12
CA THR A 33 -3.86 -0.12 -14.73
C THR A 33 -3.92 -0.92 -13.45
N ILE A 34 -5.05 -0.83 -12.76
CA ILE A 34 -5.29 -1.62 -11.55
C ILE A 34 -5.12 -3.11 -11.88
N ALA A 35 -5.68 -3.55 -13.00
CA ALA A 35 -5.60 -4.95 -13.39
C ALA A 35 -4.16 -5.40 -13.61
N ALA A 36 -3.34 -4.55 -14.23
CA ALA A 36 -1.94 -4.90 -14.48
C ALA A 36 -1.18 -5.07 -13.18
N ILE A 37 -1.38 -4.16 -12.24
CA ILE A 37 -0.72 -4.24 -10.94
C ILE A 37 -1.21 -5.45 -10.16
N ALA A 38 -2.51 -5.70 -10.18
CA ALA A 38 -3.09 -6.85 -9.49
C ALA A 38 -2.47 -8.15 -10.01
N ARG A 39 -2.33 -8.25 -11.32
CA ARG A 39 -1.76 -9.43 -11.94
C ARG A 39 -0.29 -9.59 -11.57
N GLY A 40 0.46 -8.50 -11.62
CA GLY A 40 1.89 -8.54 -11.33
C GLY A 40 2.20 -8.82 -9.87
N THR A 41 1.34 -8.39 -8.96
CA THR A 41 1.56 -8.57 -7.53
C THR A 41 0.84 -9.80 -6.99
N ARG A 42 -0.06 -10.38 -7.77
CA ARG A 42 -0.94 -11.46 -7.34
C ARG A 42 -1.85 -11.02 -6.20
N CYS A 43 -2.17 -9.75 -6.16
CA CYS A 43 -3.14 -9.21 -5.24
C CYS A 43 -4.50 -9.16 -5.91
N HIS A 44 -5.54 -9.21 -5.11
CA HIS A 44 -6.88 -9.04 -5.64
C HIS A 44 -7.01 -7.62 -6.17
N TRP A 45 -7.74 -7.44 -7.27
CA TRP A 45 -7.85 -6.11 -7.88
C TRP A 45 -8.46 -5.09 -6.92
N GLU A 46 -9.38 -5.51 -6.05
CA GLU A 46 -9.97 -4.62 -5.06
C GLU A 46 -8.91 -4.06 -4.13
N THR A 47 -7.95 -4.90 -3.75
CA THR A 47 -6.88 -4.47 -2.87
C THR A 47 -6.07 -3.36 -3.54
N VAL A 48 -5.74 -3.55 -4.81
CA VAL A 48 -4.98 -2.55 -5.55
C VAL A 48 -5.80 -1.28 -5.72
N TYR A 49 -7.09 -1.44 -6.01
CA TYR A 49 -7.99 -0.31 -6.17
C TYR A 49 -8.06 0.52 -4.88
N HIS A 50 -8.20 -0.15 -3.75
CA HIS A 50 -8.24 0.54 -2.47
C HIS A 50 -6.92 1.25 -2.20
N ALA A 51 -5.81 0.60 -2.48
CA ALA A 51 -4.50 1.21 -2.28
C ALA A 51 -4.34 2.45 -3.15
N ALA A 52 -4.80 2.39 -4.37
CA ALA A 52 -4.72 3.53 -5.29
C ALA A 52 -5.54 4.71 -4.82
N ASN A 53 -6.58 4.46 -4.05
CA ASN A 53 -7.45 5.51 -3.53
C ASN A 53 -7.13 5.89 -2.09
N GLY A 54 -6.01 5.42 -1.56
CA GLY A 54 -5.59 5.77 -0.21
C GLY A 54 -6.38 5.09 0.89
N VAL A 55 -7.13 4.05 0.54
CA VAL A 55 -7.88 3.28 1.52
C VAL A 55 -6.94 2.23 2.13
N PRO A 56 -7.00 2.04 3.45
CA PRO A 56 -6.11 1.07 4.10
C PRO A 56 -6.21 -0.33 3.52
N VAL A 57 -5.06 -0.95 3.30
CA VAL A 57 -4.97 -2.33 2.86
C VAL A 57 -4.01 -3.06 3.80
N ARG A 58 -3.99 -4.38 3.69
CA ARG A 58 -3.11 -5.17 4.53
C ARG A 58 -1.67 -4.81 4.23
N PHE A 59 -0.85 -4.86 5.29
CA PHE A 59 0.55 -4.51 5.18
C PHE A 59 1.27 -5.34 4.12
N ASP A 60 0.98 -6.65 4.09
CA ASP A 60 1.59 -7.54 3.11
C ASP A 60 1.29 -7.09 1.68
N SER A 61 0.05 -6.74 1.45
CA SER A 61 -0.38 -6.30 0.12
C SER A 61 0.29 -5.00 -0.26
N ALA A 62 0.36 -4.07 0.67
CA ALA A 62 1.00 -2.79 0.42
C ALA A 62 2.47 -2.98 0.05
N ARG A 63 3.15 -3.86 0.78
CA ARG A 63 4.56 -4.14 0.50
C ARG A 63 4.74 -4.75 -0.88
N ARG A 64 3.88 -5.68 -1.25
CA ARG A 64 3.96 -6.32 -2.56
C ARG A 64 3.80 -5.30 -3.68
N ILE A 65 2.82 -4.43 -3.53
CA ILE A 65 2.57 -3.42 -4.55
C ILE A 65 3.76 -2.48 -4.67
N MET A 66 4.25 -2.00 -3.55
CA MET A 66 5.39 -1.07 -3.56
C MET A 66 6.62 -1.73 -4.16
N TYR A 67 6.89 -2.97 -3.77
CA TYR A 67 8.04 -3.70 -4.26
C TYR A 67 7.94 -3.91 -5.77
N TYR A 68 6.75 -4.28 -6.22
CA TYR A 68 6.52 -4.48 -7.64
C TYR A 68 6.78 -3.21 -8.44
N LEU A 69 6.25 -2.10 -7.97
CA LEU A 69 6.43 -0.83 -8.67
C LEU A 69 7.90 -0.44 -8.74
N LYS A 70 8.63 -0.67 -7.66
CA LYS A 70 10.05 -0.37 -7.66
C LYS A 70 10.81 -1.27 -8.61
N SER A 71 10.41 -2.53 -8.71
CA SER A 71 11.12 -3.50 -9.54
C SER A 71 10.97 -3.20 -11.03
N ILE A 72 9.91 -2.51 -11.42
CA ILE A 72 9.72 -2.15 -12.82
C ILE A 72 10.20 -0.73 -13.12
N GLY A 73 10.91 -0.12 -12.19
CA GLY A 73 11.56 1.16 -12.46
C GLY A 73 10.70 2.39 -12.27
N ILE A 74 9.67 2.27 -11.45
CA ILE A 74 8.80 3.42 -11.17
C ILE A 74 9.38 4.30 -10.08
#